data_9c9d286601f0ee81e31f51cefc4fbf65
#
_entry.id   9c9d286601f0ee81e31f51cefc4fbf65
#
_cell.length_a   1.000
_cell.length_b   1.000
_cell.length_c   1.000
_cell.angle_alpha   90.00
_cell.angle_beta   90.00
_cell.angle_gamma   90.00
#
_symmetry.space_group_name_H-M   'P 1'
#
loop_
_entity.id
_entity.type
_entity.pdbx_description
1 polymer ?
#
loop_
_entity_poly.entity_id
_entity_poly.type
_entity_poly.pdbx_seq_one_letter_code
_entity_poly.pdbx_strand_id
1 'polypeptide(L)'
;MIVLTGDVGTGKTTIARALLTRLDKTSFASLVLNPFLSVDELLREILLDFGVISRDDIRSGRAISASRHDLTSTLHDFLLSLHPIGAHGVLIIDEAQHLPADVLEQIRVISTVETNTTRLLQVILIGQPSLLEALAHDEMRQLDSRVSVRASLKPLGRSDVEAYVSHRLSVAGNSGGVRFDSSAIDAVTSLSGGLPRLINLLCDRALMAGAQADSETIDAATVHQAGEVLGMTAPEAPVRVSRRPWHRSLWIVAALLVLLLGGLRVAATQRVDPPAPPAAPPPAPRAAAIQPRPLPDPSEYPPDPPVQRPVVLPTFGPQ
;
A
#
# COMPACT_ATOMS: atom_id res chain seq x y z
N MET A 1 9.94 -4.59 1.43
CA MET A 1 9.23 -3.32 1.70
C MET A 1 7.79 -3.45 1.29
N ILE A 2 6.88 -2.79 2.02
CA ILE A 2 5.42 -2.77 1.76
C ILE A 2 5.01 -1.33 1.50
N VAL A 3 4.15 -1.09 0.53
CA VAL A 3 3.53 0.21 0.27
C VAL A 3 2.03 0.07 0.42
N LEU A 4 1.43 0.88 1.31
CA LEU A 4 0.00 0.96 1.54
C LEU A 4 -0.48 2.35 1.13
N THR A 5 -1.37 2.43 0.15
CA THR A 5 -1.94 3.70 -0.30
C THR A 5 -3.43 3.79 -0.05
N GLY A 6 -3.97 4.99 -0.10
CA GLY A 6 -5.40 5.25 -0.01
C GLY A 6 -5.67 6.74 0.09
N ASP A 7 -6.88 7.14 -0.27
CA ASP A 7 -7.31 8.53 -0.21
C ASP A 7 -7.34 9.08 1.22
N VAL A 8 -7.45 10.40 1.33
CA VAL A 8 -7.60 11.07 2.63
C VAL A 8 -8.85 10.56 3.33
N GLY A 9 -8.71 10.15 4.59
CA GLY A 9 -9.85 9.68 5.39
C GLY A 9 -10.20 8.20 5.26
N THR A 10 -9.45 7.40 4.47
CA THR A 10 -9.66 5.93 4.34
C THR A 10 -9.19 5.11 5.54
N GLY A 11 -8.56 5.73 6.55
CA GLY A 11 -8.14 5.04 7.76
C GLY A 11 -6.69 4.54 7.76
N LYS A 12 -5.81 5.06 6.90
CA LYS A 12 -4.38 4.70 6.82
C LYS A 12 -3.66 4.71 8.17
N THR A 13 -3.72 5.83 8.88
CA THR A 13 -3.11 5.98 10.21
C THR A 13 -3.70 5.02 11.25
N THR A 14 -4.99 4.71 11.14
CA THR A 14 -5.64 3.72 12.00
C THR A 14 -5.07 2.33 11.77
N ILE A 15 -4.84 1.95 10.51
CA ILE A 15 -4.20 0.69 10.16
C ILE A 15 -2.75 0.66 10.64
N ALA A 16 -1.99 1.75 10.47
CA ALA A 16 -0.63 1.84 10.98
C ALA A 16 -0.56 1.52 12.49
N ARG A 17 -1.44 2.14 13.28
CA ARG A 17 -1.54 1.89 14.73
C ARG A 17 -2.02 0.48 15.06
N ALA A 18 -2.98 -0.05 14.30
CA ALA A 18 -3.47 -1.41 14.48
C ALA A 18 -2.40 -2.45 14.14
N LEU A 19 -1.54 -2.19 13.16
CA LEU A 19 -0.37 -3.05 12.87
C LEU A 19 0.57 -3.12 14.06
N LEU A 20 0.91 -1.98 14.68
CA LEU A 20 1.78 -1.95 15.86
C LEU A 20 1.26 -2.82 17.01
N THR A 21 -0.05 -2.81 17.25
CA THR A 21 -0.65 -3.61 18.33
C THR A 21 -0.67 -5.12 18.03
N ARG A 22 -0.43 -5.51 16.78
CA ARG A 22 -0.43 -6.91 16.33
C ARG A 22 0.98 -7.47 16.09
N LEU A 23 2.00 -6.63 16.17
CA LEU A 23 3.37 -7.10 16.09
C LEU A 23 3.67 -8.05 17.27
N ASP A 24 4.49 -9.04 16.99
CA ASP A 24 4.95 -9.97 18.02
C ASP A 24 5.96 -9.29 18.96
N LYS A 25 6.26 -9.98 20.07
CA LYS A 25 7.19 -9.47 21.09
C LYS A 25 8.66 -9.44 20.63
N THR A 26 8.96 -10.04 19.49
CA THR A 26 10.29 -10.06 18.88
C THR A 26 10.48 -8.94 17.86
N SER A 27 9.46 -8.11 17.64
CA SER A 27 9.50 -6.99 16.72
C SER A 27 9.84 -5.69 17.46
N PHE A 28 10.88 -5.02 17.01
CA PHE A 28 11.21 -3.64 17.40
C PHE A 28 10.56 -2.70 16.39
N ALA A 29 9.61 -1.87 16.84
CA ALA A 29 8.81 -1.04 15.94
C ALA A 29 9.10 0.45 16.10
N SER A 30 9.22 1.17 14.99
CA SER A 30 9.20 2.63 14.94
C SER A 30 8.02 3.09 14.07
N LEU A 31 7.30 4.12 14.55
CA LEU A 31 6.18 4.75 13.83
C LEU A 31 6.44 6.23 13.62
N VAL A 32 6.91 6.58 12.45
CA VAL A 32 7.14 7.96 12.02
C VAL A 32 5.83 8.55 11.50
N LEU A 33 5.30 9.55 12.23
CA LEU A 33 4.06 10.25 11.87
C LEU A 33 4.32 11.61 11.21
N ASN A 34 5.51 12.17 11.41
CA ASN A 34 5.91 13.44 10.80
C ASN A 34 6.79 13.16 9.57
N PRO A 35 6.33 13.41 8.35
CA PRO A 35 7.11 13.14 7.14
C PRO A 35 8.12 14.26 6.82
N PHE A 36 8.08 15.39 7.55
CA PHE A 36 8.95 16.55 7.29
C PHE A 36 10.25 16.51 8.10
N LEU A 37 10.80 15.31 8.24
CA LEU A 37 12.06 15.08 8.93
C LEU A 37 13.24 15.15 7.96
N SER A 38 14.37 15.67 8.44
CA SER A 38 15.66 15.44 7.80
C SER A 38 16.10 13.98 7.97
N VAL A 39 17.08 13.55 7.19
CA VAL A 39 17.66 12.21 7.30
C VAL A 39 18.16 11.91 8.71
N ASP A 40 18.83 12.88 9.34
CA ASP A 40 19.42 12.71 10.66
C ASP A 40 18.35 12.64 11.76
N GLU A 41 17.26 13.39 11.60
CA GLU A 41 16.10 13.32 12.50
C GLU A 41 15.38 11.97 12.37
N LEU A 42 15.17 11.49 11.15
CA LEU A 42 14.59 10.15 10.92
C LEU A 42 15.42 9.06 11.60
N LEU A 43 16.74 9.06 11.42
CA LEU A 43 17.61 8.07 12.02
C LEU A 43 17.56 8.11 13.56
N ARG A 44 17.54 9.32 14.15
CA ARG A 44 17.39 9.49 15.61
C ARG A 44 16.06 8.99 16.11
N GLU A 45 14.96 9.28 15.39
CA GLU A 45 13.63 8.80 15.76
C GLU A 45 13.56 7.27 15.75
N ILE A 46 14.08 6.63 14.70
CA ILE A 46 14.16 5.17 14.63
C ILE A 46 14.98 4.60 15.78
N LEU A 47 16.16 5.15 16.07
CA LEU A 47 17.03 4.68 17.13
C LEU A 47 16.42 4.88 18.53
N LEU A 48 15.66 5.97 18.71
CA LEU A 48 14.92 6.25 19.95
C LEU A 48 13.79 5.26 20.15
N ASP A 49 12.99 5.00 19.13
CA ASP A 49 11.87 4.07 19.19
C ASP A 49 12.33 2.63 19.40
N PHE A 50 13.47 2.26 18.83
CA PHE A 50 14.10 0.95 19.06
C PHE A 50 14.78 0.84 20.43
N GLY A 51 14.87 1.94 21.19
CA GLY A 51 15.50 1.99 22.50
C GLY A 51 17.03 1.95 22.48
N VAL A 52 17.65 2.21 21.32
CA VAL A 52 19.11 2.24 21.16
C VAL A 52 19.71 3.52 21.73
N ILE A 53 19.02 4.63 21.56
CA ILE A 53 19.34 5.91 22.22
C ILE A 53 18.21 6.31 23.17
N SER A 54 18.54 7.06 24.20
CA SER A 54 17.56 7.56 25.15
C SER A 54 17.19 9.02 24.87
N ARG A 55 16.07 9.48 25.46
CA ARG A 55 15.71 10.91 25.43
C ARG A 55 16.74 11.79 26.09
N ASP A 56 17.50 11.25 27.06
CA ASP A 56 18.55 12.00 27.76
C ASP A 56 19.80 12.13 26.87
N ASP A 57 20.08 11.19 25.98
CA ASP A 57 21.12 11.34 24.96
C ASP A 57 20.82 12.44 23.97
N ILE A 58 19.54 12.63 23.65
CA ILE A 58 19.09 13.76 22.82
C ILE A 58 19.21 15.06 23.60
N ARG A 59 18.71 15.13 24.84
CA ARG A 59 18.76 16.36 25.68
C ARG A 59 20.18 16.79 26.00
N SER A 60 21.08 15.86 26.23
CA SER A 60 22.50 16.16 26.51
C SER A 60 23.29 16.58 25.28
N GLY A 61 22.68 16.53 24.09
CA GLY A 61 23.34 16.84 22.82
C GLY A 61 24.20 15.71 22.24
N ARG A 62 24.40 14.60 22.96
CA ARG A 62 25.22 13.47 22.47
C ARG A 62 24.67 12.88 21.17
N ALA A 63 23.37 12.61 21.12
CA ALA A 63 22.75 12.09 19.90
C ALA A 63 22.57 13.18 18.82
N ILE A 64 22.55 14.48 19.20
CA ILE A 64 22.43 15.58 18.24
C ILE A 64 23.76 15.80 17.50
N SER A 65 24.88 15.65 18.18
CA SER A 65 26.23 15.85 17.62
C SER A 65 26.72 14.63 16.81
N ALA A 66 26.04 13.48 16.88
CA ALA A 66 26.38 12.30 16.08
C ALA A 66 26.23 12.57 14.58
N SER A 67 27.21 12.17 13.80
CA SER A 67 27.14 12.29 12.35
C SER A 67 26.13 11.32 11.75
N ARG A 68 25.65 11.59 10.54
CA ARG A 68 24.80 10.65 9.77
C ARG A 68 25.42 9.28 9.66
N HIS A 69 26.73 9.21 9.46
CA HIS A 69 27.46 7.96 9.40
C HIS A 69 27.36 7.18 10.72
N ASP A 70 27.57 7.86 11.86
CA ASP A 70 27.50 7.22 13.17
C ASP A 70 26.08 6.71 13.47
N LEU A 71 25.03 7.50 13.15
CA LEU A 71 23.64 7.10 13.33
C LEU A 71 23.30 5.88 12.46
N THR A 72 23.73 5.89 11.19
CA THR A 72 23.48 4.77 10.27
C THR A 72 24.21 3.51 10.71
N SER A 73 25.49 3.64 11.12
CA SER A 73 26.28 2.51 11.64
C SER A 73 25.66 1.94 12.92
N THR A 74 25.24 2.80 13.85
CA THR A 74 24.57 2.37 15.10
C THR A 74 23.30 1.61 14.79
N LEU A 75 22.48 2.09 13.87
CA LEU A 75 21.26 1.38 13.44
C LEU A 75 21.59 0.03 12.80
N HIS A 76 22.59 -0.01 11.93
CA HIS A 76 23.03 -1.23 11.27
C HIS A 76 23.49 -2.28 12.29
N ASP A 77 24.37 -1.90 13.23
CA ASP A 77 24.90 -2.79 14.26
C ASP A 77 23.80 -3.31 15.18
N PHE A 78 22.85 -2.44 15.55
CA PHE A 78 21.66 -2.84 16.30
C PHE A 78 20.85 -3.88 15.54
N LEU A 79 20.50 -3.64 14.28
CA LEU A 79 19.73 -4.58 13.47
C LEU A 79 20.43 -5.93 13.34
N LEU A 80 21.76 -5.94 13.14
CA LEU A 80 22.53 -7.19 13.12
C LEU A 80 22.47 -7.93 14.46
N SER A 81 22.46 -7.21 15.60
CA SER A 81 22.36 -7.80 16.93
C SER A 81 21.01 -8.50 17.18
N LEU A 82 19.97 -8.20 16.40
CA LEU A 82 18.65 -8.83 16.50
C LEU A 82 18.63 -10.25 15.91
N HIS A 83 19.51 -10.54 14.94
CA HIS A 83 19.50 -11.82 14.22
C HIS A 83 19.65 -13.05 15.13
N PRO A 84 20.63 -13.13 16.08
CA PRO A 84 20.82 -14.29 16.93
C PRO A 84 19.62 -14.61 17.84
N ILE A 85 18.78 -13.61 18.15
CA ILE A 85 17.60 -13.76 19.00
C ILE A 85 16.31 -13.92 18.20
N GLY A 86 16.40 -14.00 16.85
CA GLY A 86 15.25 -14.14 15.98
C GLY A 86 14.33 -12.91 15.94
N ALA A 87 14.84 -11.75 16.35
CA ALA A 87 14.10 -10.50 16.34
C ALA A 87 14.36 -9.71 15.05
N HIS A 88 13.50 -8.73 14.78
CA HIS A 88 13.59 -7.87 13.60
C HIS A 88 13.05 -6.47 13.86
N GLY A 89 13.49 -5.49 13.06
CA GLY A 89 12.99 -4.13 13.08
C GLY A 89 11.79 -3.97 12.14
N VAL A 90 10.83 -3.16 12.53
CA VAL A 90 9.69 -2.72 11.70
C VAL A 90 9.64 -1.20 11.73
N LEU A 91 9.81 -0.59 10.57
CA LEU A 91 9.69 0.86 10.37
C LEU A 91 8.41 1.15 9.61
N ILE A 92 7.49 1.87 10.24
CA ILE A 92 6.25 2.34 9.62
C ILE A 92 6.34 3.84 9.46
N ILE A 93 6.14 4.35 8.24
CA ILE A 93 6.14 5.79 7.96
C ILE A 93 4.78 6.16 7.39
N ASP A 94 4.06 7.02 8.10
CA ASP A 94 2.77 7.55 7.63
C ASP A 94 2.98 8.85 6.82
N GLU A 95 2.02 9.17 5.94
CA GLU A 95 2.06 10.32 5.01
C GLU A 95 3.34 10.36 4.16
N ALA A 96 3.86 9.19 3.79
CA ALA A 96 5.15 9.02 3.12
C ALA A 96 5.27 9.73 1.76
N GLN A 97 4.17 10.19 1.14
CA GLN A 97 4.20 11.00 -0.08
C GLN A 97 4.83 12.40 0.13
N HIS A 98 5.02 12.82 1.39
CA HIS A 98 5.65 14.09 1.73
C HIS A 98 7.14 13.95 2.11
N LEU A 99 7.68 12.73 2.06
CA LEU A 99 9.10 12.51 2.35
C LEU A 99 10.00 13.17 1.29
N PRO A 100 11.04 13.90 1.71
CA PRO A 100 12.08 14.38 0.81
C PRO A 100 12.80 13.23 0.09
N ALA A 101 13.35 13.50 -1.09
CA ALA A 101 14.02 12.48 -1.90
C ALA A 101 15.25 11.87 -1.20
N ASP A 102 16.02 12.67 -0.47
CA ASP A 102 17.19 12.23 0.30
C ASP A 102 16.79 11.32 1.48
N VAL A 103 15.63 11.55 2.07
CA VAL A 103 15.07 10.67 3.11
C VAL A 103 14.61 9.34 2.51
N LEU A 104 13.95 9.35 1.35
CA LEU A 104 13.58 8.12 0.63
C LEU A 104 14.83 7.31 0.24
N GLU A 105 15.90 7.99 -0.19
CA GLU A 105 17.17 7.34 -0.49
C GLU A 105 17.81 6.74 0.77
N GLN A 106 17.76 7.42 1.92
CA GLN A 106 18.23 6.86 3.17
C GLN A 106 17.43 5.64 3.60
N ILE A 107 16.10 5.67 3.43
CA ILE A 107 15.23 4.50 3.67
C ILE A 107 15.64 3.33 2.78
N ARG A 108 15.98 3.58 1.52
CA ARG A 108 16.52 2.57 0.62
C ARG A 108 17.81 1.95 1.20
N VAL A 109 18.73 2.78 1.67
CA VAL A 109 20.01 2.32 2.24
C VAL A 109 19.77 1.45 3.46
N ILE A 110 19.00 1.92 4.46
CA ILE A 110 18.76 1.13 5.69
C ILE A 110 17.92 -0.13 5.43
N SER A 111 17.09 -0.15 4.38
CA SER A 111 16.32 -1.34 4.00
C SER A 111 17.17 -2.46 3.40
N THR A 112 18.47 -2.22 3.14
CA THR A 112 19.41 -3.24 2.64
C THR A 112 20.01 -4.11 3.75
N VAL A 113 19.75 -3.77 5.02
CA VAL A 113 20.31 -4.54 6.14
C VAL A 113 19.66 -5.92 6.17
N GLU A 114 20.40 -6.89 5.72
CA GLU A 114 19.98 -8.29 5.64
C GLU A 114 21.15 -9.22 5.98
N THR A 115 20.83 -10.40 6.45
CA THR A 115 21.77 -11.52 6.52
C THR A 115 21.64 -12.36 5.26
N ASN A 116 22.46 -13.39 5.11
CA ASN A 116 22.37 -14.30 3.95
C ASN A 116 20.99 -14.97 3.78
N THR A 117 20.16 -14.94 4.80
CA THR A 117 18.87 -15.68 4.82
C THR A 117 17.67 -14.82 5.19
N THR A 118 17.85 -13.67 5.88
CA THR A 118 16.73 -12.89 6.45
C THR A 118 16.95 -11.39 6.32
N ARG A 119 15.86 -10.66 6.07
CA ARG A 119 15.82 -9.20 6.16
C ARG A 119 15.58 -8.80 7.60
N LEU A 120 16.46 -7.95 8.12
CA LEU A 120 16.41 -7.52 9.53
C LEU A 120 15.53 -6.28 9.74
N LEU A 121 15.24 -5.53 8.69
CA LEU A 121 14.34 -4.38 8.73
C LEU A 121 13.21 -4.54 7.72
N GLN A 122 11.97 -4.52 8.21
CA GLN A 122 10.77 -4.41 7.40
C GLN A 122 10.32 -2.96 7.34
N VAL A 123 10.21 -2.40 6.14
CA VAL A 123 9.75 -1.02 5.95
C VAL A 123 8.34 -1.03 5.35
N ILE A 124 7.44 -0.25 5.95
CA ILE A 124 6.06 -0.04 5.51
C ILE A 124 5.87 1.44 5.26
N LEU A 125 5.72 1.82 4.00
CA LEU A 125 5.38 3.18 3.59
C LEU A 125 3.87 3.30 3.43
N ILE A 126 3.27 4.24 4.12
CA ILE A 126 1.83 4.50 4.09
C ILE A 126 1.63 5.92 3.56
N GLY A 127 0.78 6.08 2.55
CA GLY A 127 0.59 7.39 1.94
C GLY A 127 -0.63 7.50 1.04
N GLN A 128 -0.74 8.66 0.39
CA GLN A 128 -1.73 8.90 -0.64
C GLN A 128 -1.31 8.24 -1.97
N PRO A 129 -2.21 8.12 -2.97
CA PRO A 129 -1.86 7.55 -4.28
C PRO A 129 -0.67 8.23 -4.96
N SER A 130 -0.44 9.53 -4.72
CA SER A 130 0.73 10.29 -5.18
C SER A 130 2.08 9.70 -4.74
N LEU A 131 2.11 8.90 -3.66
CA LEU A 131 3.30 8.14 -3.27
C LEU A 131 3.73 7.15 -4.36
N LEU A 132 2.78 6.50 -5.03
CA LEU A 132 3.10 5.57 -6.13
C LEU A 132 3.68 6.31 -7.33
N GLU A 133 3.18 7.53 -7.61
CA GLU A 133 3.71 8.38 -8.66
C GLU A 133 5.14 8.81 -8.34
N ALA A 134 5.40 9.23 -7.09
CA ALA A 134 6.73 9.59 -6.63
C ALA A 134 7.73 8.40 -6.73
N LEU A 135 7.31 7.20 -6.36
CA LEU A 135 8.13 5.99 -6.46
C LEU A 135 8.38 5.55 -7.92
N ALA A 136 7.50 5.91 -8.86
CA ALA A 136 7.64 5.57 -10.27
C ALA A 136 8.67 6.45 -11.01
N HIS A 137 9.14 7.55 -10.41
CA HIS A 137 10.19 8.38 -11.00
C HIS A 137 11.51 7.61 -11.13
N ASP A 138 12.28 7.93 -12.18
CA ASP A 138 13.54 7.25 -12.52
C ASP A 138 14.54 7.24 -11.35
N GLU A 139 14.61 8.33 -10.60
CA GLU A 139 15.47 8.46 -9.43
C GLU A 139 15.12 7.49 -8.30
N MET A 140 13.86 7.06 -8.22
CA MET A 140 13.35 6.16 -7.17
C MET A 140 13.25 4.70 -7.62
N ARG A 141 13.66 4.35 -8.83
CA ARG A 141 13.58 2.98 -9.37
C ARG A 141 14.19 1.92 -8.45
N GLN A 142 15.30 2.24 -7.78
CA GLN A 142 15.96 1.31 -6.88
C GLN A 142 15.15 1.06 -5.61
N LEU A 143 14.48 2.09 -5.09
CA LEU A 143 13.55 1.95 -3.96
C LEU A 143 12.30 1.19 -4.38
N ASP A 144 11.73 1.53 -5.54
CA ASP A 144 10.55 0.90 -6.10
C ASP A 144 10.74 -0.61 -6.33
N SER A 145 11.91 -1.02 -6.81
CA SER A 145 12.26 -2.44 -7.01
C SER A 145 12.27 -3.27 -5.71
N ARG A 146 12.38 -2.62 -4.55
CA ARG A 146 12.34 -3.26 -3.23
C ARG A 146 10.93 -3.44 -2.68
N VAL A 147 9.93 -2.83 -3.32
CA VAL A 147 8.53 -2.97 -2.92
C VAL A 147 8.01 -4.34 -3.35
N SER A 148 7.86 -5.23 -2.39
CA SER A 148 7.36 -6.59 -2.60
C SER A 148 5.84 -6.69 -2.52
N VAL A 149 5.18 -5.77 -1.78
CA VAL A 149 3.73 -5.74 -1.61
C VAL A 149 3.22 -4.33 -1.80
N ARG A 150 2.19 -4.18 -2.64
CA ARG A 150 1.43 -2.95 -2.83
C ARG A 150 -0.02 -3.22 -2.49
N ALA A 151 -0.57 -2.45 -1.58
CA ALA A 151 -1.97 -2.51 -1.20
C ALA A 151 -2.61 -1.13 -1.31
N SER A 152 -3.89 -1.08 -1.60
CA SER A 152 -4.64 0.17 -1.66
C SER A 152 -5.91 0.05 -0.85
N LEU A 153 -6.11 1.01 0.06
CA LEU A 153 -7.35 1.15 0.82
C LEU A 153 -8.39 1.82 -0.04
N LYS A 154 -9.48 1.12 -0.24
CA LYS A 154 -10.66 1.65 -0.94
C LYS A 154 -11.66 2.19 0.07
N PRO A 155 -12.55 3.11 -0.33
CA PRO A 155 -13.71 3.45 0.46
C PRO A 155 -14.53 2.21 0.81
N LEU A 156 -15.17 2.22 1.97
CA LEU A 156 -15.99 1.13 2.45
C LEU A 156 -17.25 0.97 1.60
N GLY A 157 -17.60 -0.27 1.27
CA GLY A 157 -18.89 -0.59 0.68
C GLY A 157 -20.00 -0.50 1.72
N ARG A 158 -21.27 -0.53 1.26
CA ARG A 158 -22.46 -0.41 2.13
C ARG A 158 -22.43 -1.41 3.30
N SER A 159 -22.14 -2.67 3.05
CA SER A 159 -22.05 -3.70 4.09
C SER A 159 -20.94 -3.43 5.10
N ASP A 160 -19.81 -2.90 4.62
CA ASP A 160 -18.67 -2.56 5.48
C ASP A 160 -18.97 -1.31 6.32
N VAL A 161 -19.71 -0.32 5.76
CA VAL A 161 -20.21 0.85 6.50
C VAL A 161 -21.12 0.42 7.64
N GLU A 162 -22.06 -0.49 7.39
CA GLU A 162 -22.96 -1.03 8.43
C GLU A 162 -22.17 -1.72 9.55
N ALA A 163 -21.24 -2.60 9.19
CA ALA A 163 -20.38 -3.28 10.16
C ALA A 163 -19.49 -2.29 10.94
N TYR A 164 -18.95 -1.29 10.24
CA TYR A 164 -18.12 -0.25 10.83
C TYR A 164 -18.90 0.59 11.86
N VAL A 165 -20.09 1.09 11.50
CA VAL A 165 -20.94 1.89 12.41
C VAL A 165 -21.35 1.07 13.63
N SER A 166 -21.79 -0.19 13.43
CA SER A 166 -22.15 -1.10 14.52
C SER A 166 -20.98 -1.36 15.46
N HIS A 167 -19.79 -1.60 14.92
CA HIS A 167 -18.58 -1.80 15.72
C HIS A 167 -18.23 -0.54 16.53
N ARG A 168 -18.30 0.65 15.91
CA ARG A 168 -18.01 1.92 16.58
C ARG A 168 -18.96 2.18 17.74
N LEU A 169 -20.24 1.92 17.54
CA LEU A 169 -21.26 2.04 18.60
C LEU A 169 -20.98 1.06 19.76
N SER A 170 -20.65 -0.19 19.45
CA SER A 170 -20.30 -1.20 20.46
C SER A 170 -19.10 -0.79 21.30
N VAL A 171 -18.02 -0.29 20.65
CA VAL A 171 -16.81 0.19 21.33
C VAL A 171 -17.10 1.43 22.19
N ALA A 172 -18.07 2.27 21.80
CA ALA A 172 -18.52 3.42 22.58
C ALA A 172 -19.41 3.06 23.77
N GLY A 173 -19.65 1.76 24.02
CA GLY A 173 -20.45 1.31 25.16
C GLY A 173 -21.97 1.24 24.87
N ASN A 174 -22.38 1.27 23.59
CA ASN A 174 -23.78 1.10 23.23
C ASN A 174 -24.23 -0.35 23.52
N SER A 175 -24.91 -0.56 24.65
CA SER A 175 -25.46 -1.87 25.04
C SER A 175 -26.78 -2.21 24.33
N GLY A 176 -27.02 -1.67 23.13
CA GLY A 176 -28.21 -1.95 22.34
C GLY A 176 -29.29 -0.84 22.36
N GLY A 177 -28.97 0.34 22.93
CA GLY A 177 -29.91 1.48 22.95
C GLY A 177 -30.08 2.11 21.57
N VAL A 178 -29.07 2.77 21.05
CA VAL A 178 -29.17 3.50 19.78
C VAL A 178 -28.77 2.63 18.60
N ARG A 179 -29.53 2.72 17.51
CA ARG A 179 -29.23 2.01 16.25
C ARG A 179 -29.48 2.91 15.04
N PHE A 180 -28.74 2.67 13.99
CA PHE A 180 -29.00 3.19 12.66
C PHE A 180 -29.86 2.14 11.90
N ASP A 181 -30.99 2.55 11.35
CA ASP A 181 -31.77 1.66 10.50
C ASP A 181 -31.09 1.48 9.11
N SER A 182 -31.65 0.59 8.30
CA SER A 182 -31.13 0.29 6.97
C SER A 182 -31.09 1.54 6.08
N SER A 183 -32.09 2.40 6.17
CA SER A 183 -32.17 3.62 5.37
C SER A 183 -31.14 4.66 5.79
N ALA A 184 -30.85 4.74 7.10
CA ALA A 184 -29.79 5.58 7.63
C ALA A 184 -28.42 5.12 7.15
N ILE A 185 -28.15 3.81 7.13
CA ILE A 185 -26.90 3.26 6.61
C ILE A 185 -26.72 3.58 5.11
N ASP A 186 -27.81 3.52 4.34
CA ASP A 186 -27.79 3.90 2.92
C ASP A 186 -27.46 5.39 2.75
N ALA A 187 -28.07 6.26 3.56
CA ALA A 187 -27.79 7.70 3.57
C ALA A 187 -26.35 7.99 4.01
N VAL A 188 -25.85 7.34 5.09
CA VAL A 188 -24.46 7.46 5.55
C VAL A 188 -23.50 7.04 4.45
N THR A 189 -23.75 5.92 3.78
CA THR A 189 -22.90 5.41 2.70
C THR A 189 -22.83 6.39 1.54
N SER A 190 -23.99 6.92 1.12
CA SER A 190 -24.10 7.86 0.00
C SER A 190 -23.41 9.19 0.29
N LEU A 191 -23.67 9.79 1.46
CA LEU A 191 -23.15 11.11 1.82
C LEU A 191 -21.65 11.07 2.14
N SER A 192 -21.17 10.00 2.78
CA SER A 192 -19.76 9.85 3.15
C SER A 192 -18.88 9.32 2.01
N GLY A 193 -19.48 8.79 0.94
CA GLY A 193 -18.76 8.05 -0.10
C GLY A 193 -18.00 6.84 0.45
N GLY A 194 -18.36 6.30 1.62
CA GLY A 194 -17.68 5.19 2.28
C GLY A 194 -16.34 5.55 2.96
N LEU A 195 -16.05 6.84 3.14
CA LEU A 195 -14.82 7.29 3.80
C LEU A 195 -15.00 7.28 5.32
N PRO A 196 -14.21 6.48 6.09
CA PRO A 196 -14.36 6.34 7.55
C PRO A 196 -14.36 7.67 8.32
N ARG A 197 -13.55 8.64 7.89
CA ARG A 197 -13.53 9.98 8.51
C ARG A 197 -14.88 10.69 8.37
N LEU A 198 -15.48 10.63 7.19
CA LEU A 198 -16.78 11.27 6.91
C LEU A 198 -17.93 10.48 7.54
N ILE A 199 -17.85 9.14 7.57
CA ILE A 199 -18.79 8.29 8.29
C ILE A 199 -18.84 8.70 9.76
N ASN A 200 -17.70 8.80 10.43
CA ASN A 200 -17.64 9.19 11.84
C ASN A 200 -18.27 10.57 12.08
N LEU A 201 -17.90 11.56 11.26
CA LEU A 201 -18.40 12.93 11.39
C LEU A 201 -19.93 12.98 11.20
N LEU A 202 -20.44 12.27 10.20
CA LEU A 202 -21.86 12.23 9.87
C LEU A 202 -22.67 11.49 10.95
N CYS A 203 -22.17 10.32 11.40
CA CYS A 203 -22.82 9.56 12.46
C CYS A 203 -22.82 10.31 13.80
N ASP A 204 -21.74 11.00 14.15
CA ASP A 204 -21.68 11.82 15.36
C ASP A 204 -22.76 12.91 15.36
N ARG A 205 -22.91 13.64 14.26
CA ARG A 205 -23.98 14.64 14.10
C ARG A 205 -25.37 14.05 14.10
N ALA A 206 -25.57 12.91 13.45
CA ALA A 206 -26.86 12.22 13.45
C ALA A 206 -27.25 11.71 14.86
N LEU A 207 -26.26 11.22 15.63
CA LEU A 207 -26.48 10.82 17.03
C LEU A 207 -26.86 12.01 17.91
N MET A 208 -26.20 13.17 17.73
CA MET A 208 -26.58 14.39 18.43
C MET A 208 -28.03 14.83 18.13
N ALA A 209 -28.41 14.76 16.85
CA ALA A 209 -29.81 15.09 16.45
C ALA A 209 -30.81 14.09 17.04
N GLY A 210 -30.51 12.78 17.01
CA GLY A 210 -31.31 11.74 17.63
C GLY A 210 -31.49 11.93 19.12
N ALA A 211 -30.43 12.28 19.83
CA ALA A 211 -30.46 12.56 21.27
C ALA A 211 -31.32 13.78 21.59
N GLN A 212 -31.34 14.83 20.77
CA GLN A 212 -32.20 15.99 20.92
C GLN A 212 -33.68 15.64 20.69
N ALA A 213 -33.95 14.64 19.83
CA ALA A 213 -35.29 14.16 19.53
C ALA A 213 -35.73 13.02 20.45
N ASP A 214 -34.93 12.63 21.45
CA ASP A 214 -35.15 11.49 22.35
C ASP A 214 -35.46 10.17 21.59
N SER A 215 -34.74 9.98 20.46
CA SER A 215 -34.92 8.83 19.57
C SER A 215 -33.77 7.84 19.67
N GLU A 216 -34.10 6.59 19.96
CA GLU A 216 -33.15 5.47 19.93
C GLU A 216 -32.85 4.94 18.51
N THR A 217 -33.68 5.35 17.53
CA THR A 217 -33.49 4.92 16.13
C THR A 217 -33.16 6.11 15.27
N ILE A 218 -32.00 6.05 14.62
CA ILE A 218 -31.55 7.02 13.64
C ILE A 218 -32.02 6.55 12.25
N ASP A 219 -32.75 7.39 11.57
CA ASP A 219 -33.31 7.16 10.23
C ASP A 219 -32.56 7.99 9.15
N ALA A 220 -32.90 7.79 7.89
CA ALA A 220 -32.32 8.53 6.77
C ALA A 220 -32.54 10.05 6.88
N ALA A 221 -33.71 10.49 7.39
CA ALA A 221 -34.06 11.92 7.52
C ALA A 221 -33.08 12.61 8.49
N THR A 222 -32.83 11.99 9.64
CA THR A 222 -31.87 12.47 10.64
C THR A 222 -30.45 12.54 10.06
N VAL A 223 -30.02 11.53 9.27
CA VAL A 223 -28.72 11.52 8.61
C VAL A 223 -28.62 12.62 7.56
N HIS A 224 -29.65 12.83 6.74
CA HIS A 224 -29.66 13.92 5.75
C HIS A 224 -29.59 15.30 6.41
N GLN A 225 -30.38 15.52 7.48
CA GLN A 225 -30.27 16.74 8.27
C GLN A 225 -28.86 16.98 8.82
N ALA A 226 -28.23 15.93 9.34
CA ALA A 226 -26.83 15.99 9.79
C ALA A 226 -25.87 16.34 8.64
N GLY A 227 -26.09 15.77 7.45
CA GLY A 227 -25.34 16.05 6.24
C GLY A 227 -25.46 17.50 5.79
N GLU A 228 -26.65 18.08 5.81
CA GLU A 228 -26.90 19.49 5.48
C GLU A 228 -26.12 20.44 6.40
N VAL A 229 -26.14 20.17 7.72
CA VAL A 229 -25.37 20.95 8.70
C VAL A 229 -23.86 20.89 8.43
N LEU A 230 -23.37 19.78 7.91
CA LEU A 230 -21.96 19.56 7.56
C LEU A 230 -21.60 20.05 6.15
N GLY A 231 -22.57 20.54 5.37
CA GLY A 231 -22.36 20.91 3.97
C GLY A 231 -22.08 19.70 3.07
N MET A 232 -22.47 18.51 3.48
CA MET A 232 -22.31 17.29 2.69
C MET A 232 -23.50 17.15 1.73
N THR A 233 -23.24 17.31 0.46
CA THR A 233 -24.19 16.94 -0.59
C THR A 233 -23.86 15.53 -1.04
N ALA A 234 -24.86 14.67 -1.23
CA ALA A 234 -24.63 13.38 -1.87
C ALA A 234 -23.94 13.65 -3.23
N PRO A 235 -22.82 12.96 -3.55
CA PRO A 235 -22.28 13.03 -4.89
C PRO A 235 -23.42 12.71 -5.84
N GLU A 236 -23.67 13.57 -6.84
CA GLU A 236 -24.65 13.29 -7.88
C GLU A 236 -24.38 11.87 -8.36
N ALA A 237 -25.38 10.99 -8.21
CA ALA A 237 -25.24 9.61 -8.64
C ALA A 237 -24.71 9.67 -10.08
N PRO A 238 -23.62 8.96 -10.41
CA PRO A 238 -23.07 8.99 -11.74
C PRO A 238 -24.25 8.75 -12.66
N VAL A 239 -24.57 9.73 -13.51
CA VAL A 239 -25.64 9.63 -14.48
C VAL A 239 -25.40 8.29 -15.14
N ARG A 240 -26.26 7.31 -14.84
CA ARG A 240 -26.21 6.00 -15.51
C ARG A 240 -26.46 6.33 -16.96
N VAL A 241 -25.35 6.60 -17.66
CA VAL A 241 -25.38 6.66 -19.11
C VAL A 241 -25.88 5.28 -19.49
N SER A 242 -27.18 5.22 -19.75
CA SER A 242 -27.83 4.03 -20.27
C SER A 242 -27.02 3.67 -21.51
N ARG A 243 -26.11 2.71 -21.36
CA ARG A 243 -25.42 2.11 -22.51
C ARG A 243 -26.51 1.41 -23.28
N ARG A 244 -27.21 2.21 -24.12
CA ARG A 244 -28.11 1.69 -25.12
C ARG A 244 -27.33 0.61 -25.84
N PRO A 245 -27.80 -0.61 -25.88
CA PRO A 245 -27.02 -1.72 -26.42
C PRO A 245 -26.78 -1.47 -27.89
N TRP A 246 -25.61 -1.00 -28.22
CA TRP A 246 -25.14 -0.73 -29.60
C TRP A 246 -25.07 -2.00 -30.45
N HIS A 247 -25.22 -3.15 -29.77
CA HIS A 247 -25.25 -4.45 -30.44
C HIS A 247 -26.38 -4.61 -31.45
N ARG A 248 -27.53 -3.94 -31.28
CA ARG A 248 -28.62 -4.00 -32.29
C ARG A 248 -28.23 -3.32 -33.59
N SER A 249 -27.51 -2.18 -33.53
CA SER A 249 -27.05 -1.47 -34.73
C SER A 249 -25.90 -2.21 -35.44
N LEU A 250 -25.03 -2.89 -34.68
CA LEU A 250 -23.94 -3.71 -35.24
C LEU A 250 -24.48 -4.91 -36.03
N TRP A 251 -25.54 -5.58 -35.55
CA TRP A 251 -26.15 -6.68 -36.29
C TRP A 251 -26.84 -6.24 -37.58
N ILE A 252 -27.44 -5.04 -37.61
CA ILE A 252 -28.05 -4.46 -38.81
C ILE A 252 -26.95 -4.11 -39.84
N VAL A 253 -25.82 -3.52 -39.39
CA VAL A 253 -24.69 -3.22 -40.26
C VAL A 253 -24.03 -4.49 -40.80
N ALA A 254 -23.87 -5.50 -39.94
CA ALA A 254 -23.30 -6.82 -40.34
C ALA A 254 -24.21 -7.52 -41.37
N ALA A 255 -25.55 -7.50 -41.17
CA ALA A 255 -26.50 -8.08 -42.10
C ALA A 255 -26.49 -7.37 -43.44
N LEU A 256 -26.40 -6.04 -43.49
CA LEU A 256 -26.26 -5.26 -44.72
C LEU A 256 -24.95 -5.54 -45.44
N LEU A 257 -23.84 -5.71 -44.69
CA LEU A 257 -22.52 -6.06 -45.24
C LEU A 257 -22.50 -7.46 -45.87
N VAL A 258 -23.17 -8.43 -45.24
CA VAL A 258 -23.32 -9.79 -45.76
C VAL A 258 -24.17 -9.80 -47.02
N LEU A 259 -25.26 -9.03 -47.07
CA LEU A 259 -26.09 -8.88 -48.30
C LEU A 259 -25.31 -8.17 -49.45
N LEU A 260 -24.49 -7.19 -49.12
CA LEU A 260 -23.66 -6.48 -50.12
C LEU A 260 -22.56 -7.39 -50.68
N LEU A 261 -21.88 -8.17 -49.79
CA LEU A 261 -20.84 -9.13 -50.21
C LEU A 261 -21.42 -10.35 -50.90
N GLY A 262 -22.62 -10.81 -50.54
CA GLY A 262 -23.35 -11.86 -51.23
C GLY A 262 -23.78 -11.45 -52.64
N GLY A 263 -24.24 -10.21 -52.82
CA GLY A 263 -24.59 -9.68 -54.13
C GLY A 263 -23.39 -9.52 -55.08
N LEU A 264 -22.21 -9.20 -54.53
CA LEU A 264 -20.98 -9.08 -55.36
C LEU A 264 -20.43 -10.46 -55.83
N ARG A 265 -20.70 -11.54 -55.07
CA ARG A 265 -20.25 -12.89 -55.47
C ARG A 265 -21.07 -13.54 -56.58
N VAL A 266 -22.34 -13.11 -56.77
CA VAL A 266 -23.18 -13.61 -57.89
C VAL A 266 -22.77 -12.98 -59.23
N ALA A 267 -22.16 -11.77 -59.21
CA ALA A 267 -21.69 -11.10 -60.44
C ALA A 267 -20.30 -11.57 -60.95
N ALA A 268 -19.54 -12.36 -60.15
CA ALA A 268 -18.14 -12.72 -60.45
C ALA A 268 -17.92 -14.17 -60.86
N THR A 269 -18.97 -14.95 -61.19
CA THR A 269 -18.81 -16.30 -61.75
C THR A 269 -18.74 -16.26 -63.28
N GLN A 270 -17.78 -15.53 -63.82
CA GLN A 270 -17.27 -15.84 -65.17
C GLN A 270 -15.85 -16.38 -65.06
N ARG A 271 -15.70 -17.56 -65.61
CA ARG A 271 -14.54 -18.46 -65.59
C ARG A 271 -13.23 -17.74 -65.98
N VAL A 272 -12.22 -17.91 -65.14
CA VAL A 272 -10.81 -17.83 -65.58
C VAL A 272 -10.11 -19.03 -64.93
N ASP A 273 -9.49 -19.85 -65.77
CA ASP A 273 -8.72 -21.06 -65.35
C ASP A 273 -7.53 -20.67 -64.45
N PRO A 274 -7.21 -21.45 -63.40
CA PRO A 274 -6.10 -21.12 -62.51
C PRO A 274 -4.74 -21.51 -63.10
N PRO A 275 -3.69 -20.71 -62.92
CA PRO A 275 -2.31 -21.11 -63.22
C PRO A 275 -1.77 -22.06 -62.16
N ALA A 276 -0.85 -22.92 -62.60
CA ALA A 276 -0.24 -24.00 -61.81
C ALA A 276 0.52 -23.52 -60.55
N PRO A 277 0.58 -24.32 -59.48
CA PRO A 277 1.22 -23.93 -58.24
C PRO A 277 2.75 -23.91 -58.34
N PRO A 278 3.44 -22.96 -57.69
CA PRO A 278 4.91 -22.92 -57.60
C PRO A 278 5.42 -23.98 -56.60
N ALA A 279 6.61 -24.49 -56.90
CA ALA A 279 7.32 -25.54 -56.15
C ALA A 279 7.66 -25.13 -54.71
N ALA A 280 7.59 -26.08 -53.80
CA ALA A 280 7.88 -25.90 -52.35
C ALA A 280 9.38 -25.55 -52.12
N PRO A 281 9.67 -24.68 -51.16
CA PRO A 281 11.04 -24.36 -50.75
C PRO A 281 11.66 -25.53 -49.92
N PRO A 282 13.01 -25.66 -49.95
CA PRO A 282 13.72 -26.72 -49.23
C PRO A 282 13.69 -26.52 -47.70
N PRO A 283 13.82 -27.58 -46.89
CA PRO A 283 13.72 -27.51 -45.44
C PRO A 283 14.95 -26.81 -44.82
N ALA A 284 14.66 -25.97 -43.81
CA ALA A 284 15.67 -25.26 -43.05
C ALA A 284 16.53 -26.19 -42.17
N PRO A 285 17.81 -25.88 -41.95
CA PRO A 285 18.71 -26.75 -41.18
C PRO A 285 18.32 -26.72 -39.69
N ARG A 286 18.33 -27.94 -39.08
CA ARG A 286 18.11 -28.15 -37.64
C ARG A 286 19.18 -27.42 -36.84
N ALA A 287 18.75 -26.56 -35.90
CA ALA A 287 19.59 -25.98 -34.88
C ALA A 287 20.18 -27.08 -33.98
N ALA A 288 21.51 -27.05 -33.83
CA ALA A 288 22.24 -27.91 -32.93
C ALA A 288 21.88 -27.67 -31.47
N ALA A 289 21.61 -28.74 -30.74
CA ALA A 289 21.33 -28.70 -29.30
C ALA A 289 22.57 -28.19 -28.54
N ILE A 290 22.40 -27.09 -27.78
CA ILE A 290 23.40 -26.60 -26.85
C ILE A 290 23.43 -27.55 -25.66
N GLN A 291 24.55 -28.24 -25.48
CA GLN A 291 24.82 -29.05 -24.29
C GLN A 291 25.11 -28.15 -23.09
N PRO A 292 24.52 -28.40 -21.90
CA PRO A 292 24.84 -27.63 -20.70
C PRO A 292 26.29 -27.91 -20.26
N ARG A 293 26.98 -26.81 -19.91
CA ARG A 293 28.36 -26.83 -19.38
C ARG A 293 28.34 -27.49 -17.99
N PRO A 294 29.26 -28.41 -17.68
CA PRO A 294 29.35 -28.98 -16.34
C PRO A 294 29.75 -27.93 -15.32
N LEU A 295 29.17 -28.03 -14.11
CA LEU A 295 29.48 -27.18 -12.95
C LEU A 295 30.94 -27.40 -12.52
N PRO A 296 31.65 -26.33 -12.09
CA PRO A 296 33.01 -26.46 -11.57
C PRO A 296 33.05 -27.25 -10.26
N ASP A 297 34.18 -27.97 -10.05
CA ASP A 297 34.42 -28.82 -8.90
C ASP A 297 34.45 -28.01 -7.59
N PRO A 298 33.81 -28.47 -6.50
CA PRO A 298 33.83 -27.79 -5.21
C PRO A 298 35.21 -27.58 -4.59
N SER A 299 36.24 -28.22 -5.09
CA SER A 299 37.60 -28.09 -4.59
C SER A 299 38.39 -26.84 -5.09
N GLU A 300 37.80 -26.06 -6.00
CA GLU A 300 38.40 -24.83 -6.53
C GLU A 300 38.07 -23.55 -5.75
N TYR A 301 37.31 -23.62 -4.70
CA TYR A 301 37.04 -22.43 -3.87
C TYR A 301 38.09 -22.24 -2.80
N PRO A 302 38.63 -21.02 -2.64
CA PRO A 302 39.55 -20.74 -1.56
C PRO A 302 38.86 -20.92 -0.20
N PRO A 303 39.61 -21.38 0.84
CA PRO A 303 39.00 -21.60 2.16
C PRO A 303 38.52 -20.29 2.77
N ASP A 304 37.37 -20.39 3.49
CA ASP A 304 36.73 -19.30 4.19
C ASP A 304 37.71 -18.56 5.11
N PRO A 305 37.63 -17.23 5.20
CA PRO A 305 38.42 -16.45 6.13
C PRO A 305 38.03 -16.79 7.60
N PRO A 306 39.02 -16.74 8.52
CA PRO A 306 38.78 -17.13 9.93
C PRO A 306 37.71 -16.23 10.58
N VAL A 307 36.77 -16.86 11.25
CA VAL A 307 35.71 -16.22 12.04
C VAL A 307 36.34 -15.26 13.06
N GLN A 308 36.12 -13.98 12.88
CA GLN A 308 36.51 -12.96 13.85
C GLN A 308 35.63 -13.11 15.11
N ARG A 309 36.29 -13.12 16.27
CA ARG A 309 35.64 -13.18 17.59
C ARG A 309 34.75 -11.98 17.80
N PRO A 310 33.61 -12.13 18.52
CA PRO A 310 32.70 -11.03 18.79
C PRO A 310 33.43 -9.90 19.53
N VAL A 311 33.26 -8.68 19.03
CA VAL A 311 33.73 -7.46 19.68
C VAL A 311 32.87 -7.25 20.93
N VAL A 312 33.50 -7.33 22.09
CA VAL A 312 32.90 -6.95 23.36
C VAL A 312 32.70 -5.44 23.35
N LEU A 313 31.43 -5.00 23.34
CA LEU A 313 31.08 -3.60 23.44
C LEU A 313 31.63 -3.03 24.78
N PRO A 314 32.23 -1.84 24.79
CA PRO A 314 32.66 -1.21 26.04
C PRO A 314 31.44 -0.86 26.88
N THR A 315 31.38 -1.41 28.08
CA THR A 315 30.45 -1.00 29.13
C THR A 315 30.74 0.44 29.52
N PHE A 316 29.83 1.38 29.21
CA PHE A 316 29.88 2.73 29.75
C PHE A 316 29.54 2.65 31.24
N GLY A 317 30.57 2.67 32.07
CA GLY A 317 30.45 2.80 33.52
C GLY A 317 30.05 4.23 33.91
N PRO A 318 29.35 4.40 35.05
CA PRO A 318 28.96 5.73 35.50
C PRO A 318 30.17 6.52 36.02
N GLN A 319 30.31 7.73 35.56
CA GLN A 319 30.96 8.85 36.26
C GLN A 319 30.01 10.04 36.28
#